data_7b757e402189fa7cc9eeceed0019f961
#
_entry.id   7b757e402189fa7cc9eeceed0019f961
#
_cell.length_a   1.000
_cell.length_b   1.000
_cell.length_c   1.000
_cell.angle_alpha   90.00
_cell.angle_beta   90.00
_cell.angle_gamma   90.00
#
_symmetry.space_group_name_H-M   'P 1'
#
loop_
_entity.id
_entity.type
_entity.pdbx_description
1 polymer ?
#
loop_
_entity_poly.entity_id
_entity_poly.type
_entity_poly.pdbx_seq_one_letter_code
_entity_poly.pdbx_strand_id
1 'polypeptide(L)'
;MRDLTLMNSKHMKTLYLSAAALLLSLNLFAQGVKSEKFTPFYTKDEAPHMERVIPNPPELTDAQFFYDWTQYQWGKSIRETERGQLAVADAGINAEYFMKRFSPVVGRELTPDGYPHLYRLFSRLHLTEQQAGASAKAYFHRVRPYQQYKEPTSVPRHENPTDFTSYPSGHTHASWLVGLALTALDPAHTEDIMKVAYELGQSRVIVGFHYQSDVDMGRVVSSITFARLQSEPEFQKMMEKARKEYEKKRK
;
A
#
# COMPACT_ATOMS: atom_id res chain seq x y z
N MET A 1 -10.59 -34.32 -62.26
CA MET A 1 -10.70 -32.87 -62.47
C MET A 1 -12.14 -32.49 -62.31
N ARG A 2 -12.54 -31.93 -61.19
CA ARG A 2 -13.83 -31.31 -60.98
C ARG A 2 -13.64 -30.03 -60.17
N ASP A 3 -14.24 -29.01 -60.68
CA ASP A 3 -14.23 -27.61 -60.34
C ASP A 3 -14.22 -27.26 -58.86
N LEU A 4 -13.27 -26.41 -58.50
CA LEU A 4 -13.20 -25.59 -57.29
C LEU A 4 -13.20 -24.12 -57.72
N THR A 5 -14.32 -23.62 -58.20
CA THR A 5 -14.50 -22.18 -58.42
C THR A 5 -15.97 -21.87 -58.29
N LEU A 6 -16.30 -21.17 -57.23
CA LEU A 6 -17.36 -20.19 -57.06
C LEU A 6 -17.83 -20.14 -55.59
N MET A 7 -16.94 -19.73 -54.69
CA MET A 7 -17.39 -19.22 -53.41
C MET A 7 -17.92 -17.81 -53.61
N ASN A 8 -19.21 -17.68 -53.45
CA ASN A 8 -20.04 -16.53 -53.77
C ASN A 8 -19.54 -15.25 -53.06
N SER A 9 -19.21 -14.21 -53.83
CA SER A 9 -18.74 -12.87 -53.41
C SER A 9 -19.56 -12.22 -52.27
N LYS A 10 -20.82 -12.61 -52.12
CA LYS A 10 -21.69 -12.14 -51.03
C LYS A 10 -21.26 -12.70 -49.65
N HIS A 11 -20.87 -13.97 -49.57
CA HIS A 11 -20.43 -14.54 -48.29
C HIS A 11 -19.07 -14.01 -47.84
N MET A 12 -18.17 -13.70 -48.76
CA MET A 12 -16.89 -13.04 -48.40
C MET A 12 -17.09 -11.62 -47.86
N LYS A 13 -18.01 -10.84 -48.47
CA LYS A 13 -18.32 -9.48 -47.97
C LYS A 13 -18.95 -9.51 -46.56
N THR A 14 -19.78 -10.49 -46.27
CA THR A 14 -20.40 -10.67 -44.93
C THR A 14 -19.36 -11.10 -43.89
N LEU A 15 -18.40 -11.94 -44.25
CA LEU A 15 -17.28 -12.33 -43.36
C LEU A 15 -16.36 -11.14 -43.04
N TYR A 16 -16.03 -10.31 -44.03
CA TYR A 16 -15.18 -9.12 -43.82
C TYR A 16 -15.90 -8.04 -42.98
N LEU A 17 -17.22 -7.87 -43.14
CA LEU A 17 -18.01 -6.96 -42.31
C LEU A 17 -18.11 -7.43 -40.84
N SER A 18 -18.23 -8.75 -40.60
CA SER A 18 -18.27 -9.32 -39.26
C SER A 18 -16.89 -9.24 -38.57
N ALA A 19 -15.81 -9.47 -39.31
CA ALA A 19 -14.44 -9.35 -38.78
C ALA A 19 -14.07 -7.89 -38.48
N ALA A 20 -14.49 -6.94 -39.32
CA ALA A 20 -14.28 -5.51 -39.10
C ALA A 20 -15.11 -4.99 -37.89
N ALA A 21 -16.33 -5.46 -37.69
CA ALA A 21 -17.14 -5.12 -36.53
C ALA A 21 -16.54 -5.69 -35.23
N LEU A 22 -15.97 -6.90 -35.26
CA LEU A 22 -15.28 -7.53 -34.12
C LEU A 22 -13.99 -6.80 -33.77
N LEU A 23 -13.23 -6.33 -34.77
CA LEU A 23 -12.02 -5.55 -34.57
C LEU A 23 -12.31 -4.13 -34.08
N LEU A 24 -13.44 -3.53 -34.48
CA LEU A 24 -13.90 -2.26 -33.95
C LEU A 24 -14.37 -2.37 -32.49
N SER A 25 -15.07 -3.46 -32.13
CA SER A 25 -15.47 -3.69 -30.74
C SER A 25 -14.29 -3.98 -29.82
N LEU A 26 -13.25 -4.70 -30.28
CA LEU A 26 -12.01 -4.92 -29.55
C LEU A 26 -11.18 -3.63 -29.37
N ASN A 27 -11.21 -2.72 -30.36
CA ASN A 27 -10.57 -1.41 -30.23
C ASN A 27 -11.34 -0.43 -29.34
N LEU A 28 -12.65 -0.56 -29.18
CA LEU A 28 -13.43 0.22 -28.22
C LEU A 28 -13.21 -0.24 -26.78
N PHE A 29 -12.94 -1.53 -26.55
CA PHE A 29 -12.50 -2.04 -25.25
C PHE A 29 -11.01 -1.73 -24.93
N ALA A 30 -10.18 -1.53 -25.95
CA ALA A 30 -8.79 -1.12 -25.81
C ALA A 30 -8.59 0.41 -25.69
N GLN A 31 -9.64 1.22 -25.87
CA GLN A 31 -9.56 2.64 -25.56
C GLN A 31 -9.63 2.87 -24.05
N GLY A 32 -8.53 2.50 -23.41
CA GLY A 32 -7.92 3.26 -22.35
C GLY A 32 -8.82 3.48 -21.14
N VAL A 33 -8.81 2.56 -20.20
CA VAL A 33 -8.72 2.99 -18.79
C VAL A 33 -7.44 3.85 -18.75
N LYS A 34 -7.57 5.17 -18.93
CA LYS A 34 -6.49 6.11 -18.60
C LYS A 34 -6.15 5.81 -17.15
N SER A 35 -5.01 5.21 -16.90
CA SER A 35 -4.55 5.02 -15.52
C SER A 35 -4.54 6.42 -14.90
N GLU A 36 -5.45 6.65 -13.96
CA GLU A 36 -5.54 7.93 -13.26
C GLU A 36 -4.20 8.15 -12.56
N LYS A 37 -3.47 9.17 -12.95
CA LYS A 37 -2.18 9.50 -12.34
C LYS A 37 -2.44 10.24 -11.05
N PHE A 38 -2.33 9.55 -9.93
CA PHE A 38 -2.45 10.17 -8.61
C PHE A 38 -1.20 10.98 -8.25
N THR A 39 -1.40 12.02 -7.42
CA THR A 39 -0.33 12.82 -6.82
C THR A 39 -0.43 12.80 -5.30
N PRO A 40 0.67 12.94 -4.56
CA PRO A 40 0.62 13.11 -3.12
C PRO A 40 -0.16 14.38 -2.74
N PHE A 41 -0.55 14.52 -1.48
CA PHE A 41 -1.24 15.73 -0.98
C PHE A 41 -0.29 16.91 -0.78
N TYR A 42 0.99 16.64 -0.57
CA TYR A 42 2.06 17.64 -0.53
C TYR A 42 3.36 17.04 -1.09
N THR A 43 4.27 17.89 -1.47
CA THR A 43 5.59 17.52 -2.00
C THR A 43 6.58 17.18 -0.87
N LYS A 44 7.76 16.66 -1.24
CA LYS A 44 8.83 16.39 -0.28
C LYS A 44 9.30 17.67 0.44
N ASP A 45 9.33 18.80 -0.25
CA ASP A 45 9.80 20.07 0.31
C ASP A 45 8.77 20.70 1.28
N GLU A 46 7.49 20.33 1.16
CA GLU A 46 6.40 20.74 2.06
C GLU A 46 6.21 19.76 3.23
N ALA A 47 6.85 18.60 3.15
CA ALA A 47 6.73 17.56 4.17
C ALA A 47 7.47 17.95 5.46
N PRO A 48 6.96 17.54 6.64
CA PRO A 48 7.70 17.70 7.90
C PRO A 48 9.04 16.99 7.85
N HIS A 49 10.06 17.62 8.42
CA HIS A 49 11.40 17.04 8.61
C HIS A 49 11.37 15.99 9.73
N MET A 50 11.01 14.76 9.41
CA MET A 50 10.79 13.70 10.41
C MET A 50 12.05 13.36 11.21
N GLU A 51 13.24 13.53 10.62
CA GLU A 51 14.52 13.35 11.31
C GLU A 51 14.76 14.33 12.49
N ARG A 52 13.97 15.41 12.55
CA ARG A 52 14.01 16.38 13.67
C ARG A 52 13.03 16.06 14.79
N VAL A 53 12.16 15.09 14.55
CA VAL A 53 11.03 14.78 15.45
C VAL A 53 11.20 13.41 16.10
N ILE A 54 11.61 12.38 15.32
CA ILE A 54 11.79 11.03 15.83
C ILE A 54 13.23 10.82 16.35
N PRO A 55 13.41 9.96 17.36
CA PRO A 55 14.74 9.65 17.88
C PRO A 55 15.60 8.93 16.83
N ASN A 56 16.90 8.88 17.07
CA ASN A 56 17.81 8.02 16.30
C ASN A 56 17.37 6.55 16.42
N PRO A 57 17.55 5.74 15.37
CA PRO A 57 17.36 4.30 15.49
C PRO A 57 18.35 3.72 16.53
N PRO A 58 17.97 2.63 17.23
CA PRO A 58 18.85 1.99 18.20
C PRO A 58 20.16 1.54 17.57
N GLU A 59 21.27 1.76 18.27
CA GLU A 59 22.58 1.20 17.94
C GLU A 59 22.74 -0.21 18.51
N LEU A 60 23.70 -0.98 17.99
CA LEU A 60 23.92 -2.39 18.35
C LEU A 60 24.17 -2.62 19.86
N THR A 61 24.64 -1.59 20.57
CA THR A 61 24.92 -1.62 22.01
C THR A 61 23.74 -1.22 22.88
N ASP A 62 22.66 -0.74 22.28
CA ASP A 62 21.50 -0.25 23.02
C ASP A 62 20.59 -1.39 23.48
N ALA A 63 20.00 -1.25 24.67
CA ALA A 63 18.98 -2.18 25.16
C ALA A 63 17.79 -2.30 24.21
N GLN A 64 17.44 -1.21 23.50
CA GLN A 64 16.39 -1.19 22.49
C GLN A 64 16.74 -2.05 21.27
N PHE A 65 18.04 -2.15 20.90
CA PHE A 65 18.45 -3.05 19.83
C PHE A 65 18.30 -4.53 20.22
N PHE A 66 18.52 -4.86 21.51
CA PHE A 66 18.25 -6.21 22.01
C PHE A 66 16.76 -6.55 21.88
N TYR A 67 15.87 -5.58 22.11
CA TYR A 67 14.45 -5.76 21.85
C TYR A 67 14.16 -5.97 20.33
N ASP A 68 14.77 -5.20 19.44
CA ASP A 68 14.69 -5.39 17.99
C ASP A 68 15.11 -6.82 17.59
N TRP A 69 16.20 -7.32 18.17
CA TRP A 69 16.68 -8.68 17.96
C TRP A 69 15.66 -9.72 18.44
N THR A 70 15.11 -9.55 19.63
CA THR A 70 14.12 -10.46 20.20
C THR A 70 12.87 -10.54 19.33
N GLN A 71 12.39 -9.41 18.84
CA GLN A 71 11.25 -9.34 17.93
C GLN A 71 11.55 -9.95 16.56
N TYR A 72 12.77 -9.78 16.06
CA TYR A 72 13.21 -10.45 14.83
C TYR A 72 13.19 -11.96 14.99
N GLN A 73 13.72 -12.51 16.09
CA GLN A 73 13.72 -13.95 16.38
C GLN A 73 12.30 -14.49 16.53
N TRP A 74 11.44 -13.77 17.23
CA TRP A 74 10.02 -14.11 17.32
C TRP A 74 9.38 -14.14 15.93
N GLY A 75 9.54 -13.09 15.13
CA GLY A 75 9.01 -13.03 13.78
C GLY A 75 9.49 -14.19 12.92
N LYS A 76 10.79 -14.51 12.98
CA LYS A 76 11.41 -15.63 12.28
C LYS A 76 10.77 -16.98 12.68
N SER A 77 10.47 -17.19 13.95
CA SER A 77 9.92 -18.45 14.45
C SER A 77 8.50 -18.77 13.94
N ILE A 78 7.77 -17.77 13.48
CA ILE A 78 6.39 -17.92 12.99
C ILE A 78 6.24 -17.79 11.47
N ARG A 79 7.33 -17.69 10.69
CA ARG A 79 7.29 -17.50 9.23
C ARG A 79 6.52 -18.59 8.50
N GLU A 80 6.61 -19.85 8.97
CA GLU A 80 5.98 -21.01 8.35
C GLU A 80 4.51 -21.21 8.78
N THR A 81 3.98 -20.36 9.67
CA THR A 81 2.58 -20.40 10.10
C THR A 81 1.66 -19.61 9.14
N GLU A 82 0.34 -19.76 9.30
CA GLU A 82 -0.66 -18.93 8.58
C GLU A 82 -0.40 -17.44 8.77
N ARG A 83 0.03 -17.00 9.95
CA ARG A 83 0.40 -15.61 10.21
C ARG A 83 1.63 -15.20 9.40
N GLY A 84 2.59 -16.08 9.22
CA GLY A 84 3.77 -15.85 8.38
C GLY A 84 3.40 -15.76 6.89
N GLN A 85 2.52 -16.64 6.41
CA GLN A 85 2.00 -16.58 5.04
C GLN A 85 1.24 -15.28 4.76
N LEU A 86 0.42 -14.83 5.71
CA LEU A 86 -0.25 -13.53 5.64
C LEU A 86 0.78 -12.38 5.59
N ALA A 87 1.86 -12.47 6.36
CA ALA A 87 2.91 -11.46 6.36
C ALA A 87 3.64 -11.35 4.99
N VAL A 88 3.79 -12.47 4.28
CA VAL A 88 4.31 -12.49 2.90
C VAL A 88 3.32 -11.80 1.94
N ALA A 89 2.02 -12.07 2.08
CA ALA A 89 0.99 -11.38 1.29
C ALA A 89 0.96 -9.87 1.56
N ASP A 90 1.16 -9.46 2.82
CA ASP A 90 1.21 -8.06 3.25
C ASP A 90 2.47 -7.30 2.72
N ALA A 91 3.40 -7.98 2.04
CA ALA A 91 4.62 -7.34 1.53
C ALA A 91 4.38 -6.43 0.31
N GLY A 92 3.32 -6.65 -0.44
CA GLY A 92 2.97 -5.88 -1.63
C GLY A 92 1.80 -4.93 -1.36
N ILE A 93 2.03 -3.77 -0.75
CA ILE A 93 0.98 -2.79 -0.45
C ILE A 93 0.69 -1.84 -1.61
N ASN A 94 -0.58 -1.60 -1.84
CA ASN A 94 -1.14 -0.54 -2.67
C ASN A 94 -2.58 -0.25 -2.22
N ALA A 95 -3.26 0.71 -2.85
CA ALA A 95 -4.62 1.08 -2.46
C ALA A 95 -5.63 -0.10 -2.55
N GLU A 96 -5.56 -0.93 -3.58
CA GLU A 96 -6.42 -2.11 -3.73
C GLU A 96 -6.17 -3.13 -2.63
N TYR A 97 -4.89 -3.36 -2.31
CA TYR A 97 -4.52 -4.27 -1.23
C TYR A 97 -5.04 -3.77 0.12
N PHE A 98 -4.92 -2.47 0.41
CA PHE A 98 -5.52 -1.90 1.62
C PHE A 98 -7.04 -2.09 1.65
N MET A 99 -7.74 -1.79 0.55
CA MET A 99 -9.19 -2.02 0.47
C MET A 99 -9.53 -3.48 0.77
N LYS A 100 -8.83 -4.44 0.15
CA LYS A 100 -9.01 -5.87 0.41
C LYS A 100 -8.77 -6.24 1.88
N ARG A 101 -7.71 -5.72 2.49
CA ARG A 101 -7.34 -6.04 3.88
C ARG A 101 -8.30 -5.48 4.91
N PHE A 102 -8.89 -4.30 4.64
CA PHE A 102 -9.85 -3.68 5.55
C PHE A 102 -11.30 -4.13 5.31
N SER A 103 -11.64 -4.68 4.15
CA SER A 103 -13.01 -5.13 3.82
C SER A 103 -13.67 -6.01 4.90
N PRO A 104 -13.02 -7.06 5.42
CA PRO A 104 -13.65 -7.95 6.41
C PRO A 104 -14.02 -7.23 7.71
N VAL A 105 -13.18 -6.29 8.16
CA VAL A 105 -13.36 -5.64 9.47
C VAL A 105 -14.36 -4.49 9.45
N VAL A 106 -14.66 -3.95 8.28
CA VAL A 106 -15.72 -2.94 8.11
C VAL A 106 -17.06 -3.55 7.64
N GLY A 107 -17.10 -4.88 7.52
CA GLY A 107 -18.32 -5.61 7.16
C GLY A 107 -18.85 -5.34 5.74
N ARG A 108 -17.98 -4.91 4.81
CA ARG A 108 -18.36 -4.62 3.43
C ARG A 108 -17.19 -4.81 2.47
N GLU A 109 -17.48 -5.21 1.25
CA GLU A 109 -16.48 -5.37 0.20
C GLU A 109 -16.07 -4.00 -0.35
N LEU A 110 -14.85 -3.58 -0.04
CA LEU A 110 -14.25 -2.35 -0.56
C LEU A 110 -13.52 -2.68 -1.86
N THR A 111 -13.99 -2.12 -2.98
CA THR A 111 -13.36 -2.28 -4.31
C THR A 111 -13.18 -0.91 -4.97
N PRO A 112 -12.21 -0.75 -5.90
CA PRO A 112 -12.01 0.51 -6.63
C PRO A 112 -13.27 1.01 -7.33
N ASP A 113 -14.00 0.12 -8.00
CA ASP A 113 -15.25 0.46 -8.69
C ASP A 113 -16.39 0.74 -7.72
N GLY A 114 -16.43 -0.01 -6.61
CA GLY A 114 -17.42 0.16 -5.56
C GLY A 114 -17.23 1.45 -4.76
N TYR A 115 -15.99 1.86 -4.52
CA TYR A 115 -15.62 2.99 -3.67
C TYR A 115 -14.52 3.85 -4.33
N PRO A 116 -14.78 4.49 -5.49
CA PRO A 116 -13.76 5.20 -6.26
C PRO A 116 -13.13 6.39 -5.50
N HIS A 117 -13.86 7.09 -4.64
CA HIS A 117 -13.28 8.17 -3.83
C HIS A 117 -12.39 7.64 -2.70
N LEU A 118 -12.76 6.53 -2.09
CA LEU A 118 -11.92 5.84 -1.09
C LEU A 118 -10.63 5.30 -1.74
N TYR A 119 -10.74 4.69 -2.92
CA TYR A 119 -9.58 4.22 -3.69
C TYR A 119 -8.60 5.35 -4.00
N ARG A 120 -9.11 6.51 -4.48
CA ARG A 120 -8.29 7.71 -4.73
C ARG A 120 -7.65 8.24 -3.46
N LEU A 121 -8.39 8.26 -2.35
CA LEU A 121 -7.85 8.68 -1.05
C LEU A 121 -6.68 7.78 -0.64
N PHE A 122 -6.84 6.46 -0.65
CA PHE A 122 -5.80 5.51 -0.28
C PHE A 122 -4.58 5.59 -1.21
N SER A 123 -4.81 5.74 -2.52
CA SER A 123 -3.73 5.92 -3.51
C SER A 123 -2.90 7.18 -3.22
N ARG A 124 -3.55 8.31 -2.93
CA ARG A 124 -2.85 9.56 -2.61
C ARG A 124 -2.17 9.52 -1.25
N LEU A 125 -2.76 8.87 -0.23
CA LEU A 125 -2.12 8.66 1.06
C LEU A 125 -0.83 7.83 0.93
N HIS A 126 -0.86 6.76 0.13
CA HIS A 126 0.32 5.94 -0.13
C HIS A 126 1.45 6.72 -0.82
N LEU A 127 1.13 7.62 -1.75
CA LEU A 127 2.13 8.51 -2.35
C LEU A 127 2.63 9.58 -1.37
N THR A 128 1.76 10.07 -0.50
CA THR A 128 2.10 11.11 0.49
C THR A 128 3.07 10.58 1.55
N GLU A 129 2.90 9.32 2.01
CA GLU A 129 3.82 8.73 2.98
C GLU A 129 5.26 8.64 2.44
N GLN A 130 5.41 8.38 1.13
CA GLN A 130 6.73 8.34 0.49
C GLN A 130 7.43 9.70 0.55
N GLN A 131 6.69 10.79 0.37
CA GLN A 131 7.22 12.15 0.52
C GLN A 131 7.55 12.46 1.98
N ALA A 132 6.63 12.14 2.90
CA ALA A 132 6.78 12.41 4.33
C ALA A 132 7.92 11.64 5.00
N GLY A 133 8.18 10.39 4.58
CA GLY A 133 9.23 9.55 5.14
C GLY A 133 10.63 9.79 4.53
N ALA A 134 10.71 10.53 3.43
CA ALA A 134 11.93 10.60 2.62
C ALA A 134 13.12 11.24 3.36
N SER A 135 12.90 12.33 4.11
CA SER A 135 13.96 13.04 4.84
C SER A 135 14.60 12.17 5.92
N ALA A 136 13.79 11.51 6.74
CA ALA A 136 14.27 10.61 7.78
C ALA A 136 15.05 9.42 7.22
N LYS A 137 14.54 8.77 6.15
CA LYS A 137 15.23 7.66 5.49
C LYS A 137 16.60 8.08 4.96
N ALA A 138 16.68 9.24 4.33
CA ALA A 138 17.93 9.80 3.83
C ALA A 138 18.91 10.20 4.93
N TYR A 139 18.42 10.64 6.09
CA TYR A 139 19.24 11.07 7.22
C TYR A 139 19.80 9.91 8.02
N PHE A 140 18.95 8.93 8.40
CA PHE A 140 19.35 7.85 9.32
C PHE A 140 20.17 6.74 8.68
N HIS A 141 20.00 6.48 7.38
CA HIS A 141 20.80 5.51 6.62
C HIS A 141 20.89 4.12 7.27
N ARG A 142 19.82 3.64 7.89
CA ARG A 142 19.81 2.37 8.62
C ARG A 142 19.82 1.16 7.69
N VAL A 143 20.74 0.22 7.91
CA VAL A 143 20.75 -1.10 7.26
C VAL A 143 19.52 -1.92 7.68
N ARG A 144 19.08 -2.81 6.80
CA ARG A 144 17.93 -3.69 7.10
C ARG A 144 18.35 -4.94 7.86
N PRO A 145 17.43 -5.62 8.60
CA PRO A 145 17.74 -6.85 9.35
C PRO A 145 18.42 -7.91 8.49
N TYR A 146 17.95 -8.17 7.27
CA TYR A 146 18.53 -9.20 6.39
C TYR A 146 19.98 -8.88 5.99
N GLN A 147 20.34 -7.61 5.87
CA GLN A 147 21.72 -7.18 5.64
C GLN A 147 22.57 -7.32 6.92
N GLN A 148 22.04 -6.88 8.07
CA GLN A 148 22.72 -6.93 9.36
C GLN A 148 23.01 -8.35 9.82
N TYR A 149 22.01 -9.24 9.71
CA TYR A 149 22.11 -10.61 10.18
C TYR A 149 22.58 -11.59 9.09
N LYS A 150 22.70 -11.13 7.82
CA LYS A 150 23.05 -11.95 6.65
C LYS A 150 22.12 -13.16 6.49
N GLU A 151 20.85 -12.95 6.75
CA GLU A 151 19.80 -13.95 6.65
C GLU A 151 18.73 -13.51 5.65
N PRO A 152 18.21 -14.42 4.79
CA PRO A 152 17.19 -14.06 3.83
C PRO A 152 15.86 -13.73 4.51
N THR A 153 15.10 -12.85 3.89
CA THR A 153 13.70 -12.59 4.28
C THR A 153 12.77 -13.66 3.72
N SER A 154 11.49 -13.66 4.17
CA SER A 154 10.45 -14.46 3.51
C SER A 154 10.00 -13.85 2.16
N VAL A 155 10.56 -12.72 1.74
CA VAL A 155 10.24 -12.01 0.50
C VAL A 155 11.51 -11.60 -0.26
N PRO A 156 12.36 -12.56 -0.65
CA PRO A 156 13.72 -12.30 -1.18
C PRO A 156 13.71 -11.43 -2.44
N ARG A 157 12.65 -11.46 -3.25
CA ARG A 157 12.49 -10.61 -4.44
C ARG A 157 12.43 -9.10 -4.12
N HIS A 158 12.21 -8.72 -2.87
CA HIS A 158 12.17 -7.33 -2.41
C HIS A 158 13.52 -6.89 -1.80
N GLU A 159 14.46 -7.79 -1.62
CA GLU A 159 15.77 -7.48 -1.06
C GLU A 159 16.62 -6.66 -2.03
N ASN A 160 17.27 -5.65 -1.48
CA ASN A 160 18.26 -4.84 -2.18
C ASN A 160 19.46 -4.64 -1.25
N PRO A 161 20.65 -5.20 -1.57
CA PRO A 161 21.82 -5.13 -0.70
C PRO A 161 22.38 -3.71 -0.51
N THR A 162 21.95 -2.75 -1.34
CA THR A 162 22.36 -1.34 -1.23
C THR A 162 21.27 -0.46 -0.65
N ASP A 163 20.18 -1.04 -0.10
CA ASP A 163 19.10 -0.30 0.53
C ASP A 163 19.39 -0.03 2.02
N PHE A 164 19.68 1.20 2.36
CA PHE A 164 19.92 1.69 3.73
C PHE A 164 18.73 2.51 4.25
N THR A 165 17.52 2.23 3.79
CA THR A 165 16.30 2.98 4.11
C THR A 165 15.36 2.24 5.06
N SER A 166 15.95 1.48 6.02
CA SER A 166 15.14 0.68 6.97
C SER A 166 14.26 1.56 7.87
N TYR A 167 14.80 2.66 8.37
CA TYR A 167 14.14 3.49 9.40
C TYR A 167 13.68 4.85 8.88
N PRO A 168 12.44 5.26 9.19
CA PRO A 168 11.32 4.46 9.69
C PRO A 168 10.69 3.58 8.60
N SER A 169 9.87 2.59 9.00
CA SER A 169 9.21 1.67 8.06
C SER A 169 8.14 2.37 7.21
N GLY A 170 8.33 2.41 5.87
CA GLY A 170 7.38 2.99 4.93
C GLY A 170 6.07 2.18 4.85
N HIS A 171 6.14 0.84 4.83
CA HIS A 171 4.96 -0.02 4.86
C HIS A 171 4.07 0.25 6.08
N THR A 172 4.70 0.39 7.26
CA THR A 172 3.96 0.72 8.49
C THR A 172 3.40 2.13 8.43
N HIS A 173 4.18 3.08 7.89
CA HIS A 173 3.72 4.45 7.68
C HIS A 173 2.45 4.47 6.80
N ALA A 174 2.48 3.82 5.64
CA ALA A 174 1.35 3.75 4.72
C ALA A 174 0.12 3.07 5.37
N SER A 175 0.30 1.89 5.97
CA SER A 175 -0.82 1.12 6.52
C SER A 175 -1.49 1.81 7.71
N TRP A 176 -0.70 2.41 8.60
CA TRP A 176 -1.21 3.17 9.74
C TRP A 176 -1.93 4.45 9.29
N LEU A 177 -1.39 5.15 8.27
CA LEU A 177 -2.00 6.35 7.71
C LEU A 177 -3.36 6.07 7.07
N VAL A 178 -3.45 4.98 6.32
CA VAL A 178 -4.71 4.50 5.73
C VAL A 178 -5.70 4.09 6.84
N GLY A 179 -5.22 3.39 7.87
CA GLY A 179 -6.02 3.02 9.05
C GLY A 179 -6.62 4.24 9.75
N LEU A 180 -5.82 5.28 10.02
CA LEU A 180 -6.29 6.53 10.62
C LEU A 180 -7.35 7.23 9.76
N ALA A 181 -7.13 7.29 8.44
CA ALA A 181 -8.10 7.88 7.52
C ALA A 181 -9.42 7.09 7.48
N LEU A 182 -9.33 5.75 7.43
CA LEU A 182 -10.52 4.89 7.43
C LEU A 182 -11.29 4.96 8.76
N THR A 183 -10.59 4.99 9.90
CA THR A 183 -11.20 5.22 11.22
C THR A 183 -11.97 6.54 11.29
N ALA A 184 -11.44 7.61 10.68
CA ALA A 184 -12.15 8.89 10.60
C ALA A 184 -13.42 8.83 9.71
N LEU A 185 -13.51 7.86 8.80
CA LEU A 185 -14.70 7.62 7.97
C LEU A 185 -15.67 6.63 8.63
N ASP A 186 -15.16 5.66 9.38
CA ASP A 186 -15.94 4.60 10.05
C ASP A 186 -15.54 4.43 11.52
N PRO A 187 -15.92 5.37 12.39
CA PRO A 187 -15.54 5.33 13.81
C PRO A 187 -16.14 4.15 14.58
N ALA A 188 -17.18 3.52 14.04
CA ALA A 188 -17.80 2.35 14.67
C ALA A 188 -16.88 1.10 14.67
N HIS A 189 -15.93 1.02 13.72
CA HIS A 189 -15.00 -0.10 13.57
C HIS A 189 -13.55 0.29 13.90
N THR A 190 -13.36 1.34 14.72
CA THR A 190 -12.02 1.90 15.05
C THR A 190 -11.03 0.84 15.49
N GLU A 191 -11.40 -0.01 16.45
CA GLU A 191 -10.50 -1.00 17.04
C GLU A 191 -10.05 -2.05 16.01
N ASP A 192 -11.00 -2.57 15.23
CA ASP A 192 -10.73 -3.58 14.21
C ASP A 192 -9.90 -3.02 13.05
N ILE A 193 -10.18 -1.80 12.61
CA ILE A 193 -9.40 -1.10 11.58
C ILE A 193 -7.95 -0.91 12.07
N MET A 194 -7.77 -0.37 13.28
CA MET A 194 -6.43 -0.11 13.81
C MET A 194 -5.66 -1.39 14.12
N LYS A 195 -6.34 -2.48 14.47
CA LYS A 195 -5.73 -3.80 14.60
C LYS A 195 -5.16 -4.30 13.27
N VAL A 196 -5.90 -4.19 12.18
CA VAL A 196 -5.40 -4.53 10.83
C VAL A 196 -4.20 -3.65 10.45
N ALA A 197 -4.28 -2.35 10.68
CA ALA A 197 -3.17 -1.43 10.42
C ALA A 197 -1.91 -1.78 11.25
N TYR A 198 -2.10 -2.21 12.51
CA TYR A 198 -1.03 -2.70 13.38
C TYR A 198 -0.39 -3.98 12.81
N GLU A 199 -1.21 -4.96 12.42
CA GLU A 199 -0.77 -6.25 11.87
C GLU A 199 0.02 -6.09 10.57
N LEU A 200 -0.38 -5.17 9.69
CA LEU A 200 0.35 -4.83 8.47
C LEU A 200 1.78 -4.34 8.77
N GLY A 201 1.95 -3.53 9.82
CA GLY A 201 3.27 -3.13 10.31
C GLY A 201 4.06 -4.32 10.84
N GLN A 202 3.47 -5.15 11.70
CA GLN A 202 4.13 -6.33 12.29
C GLN A 202 4.52 -7.37 11.23
N SER A 203 3.80 -7.46 10.13
CA SER A 203 4.17 -8.30 8.99
C SER A 203 5.59 -8.01 8.48
N ARG A 204 6.09 -6.77 8.62
CA ARG A 204 7.43 -6.39 8.19
C ARG A 204 8.53 -6.96 9.08
N VAL A 205 8.26 -7.12 10.39
CA VAL A 205 9.16 -7.80 11.35
C VAL A 205 9.16 -9.31 11.07
N ILE A 206 7.99 -9.90 10.88
CA ILE A 206 7.83 -11.34 10.63
C ILE A 206 8.60 -11.78 9.37
N VAL A 207 8.44 -11.05 8.25
CA VAL A 207 9.19 -11.37 7.03
C VAL A 207 10.68 -11.04 7.11
N GLY A 208 11.15 -10.33 8.16
CA GLY A 208 12.55 -9.99 8.37
C GLY A 208 13.04 -8.77 7.59
N PHE A 209 12.14 -7.89 7.18
CA PHE A 209 12.45 -6.73 6.34
C PHE A 209 12.70 -5.44 7.13
N HIS A 210 12.15 -5.33 8.35
CA HIS A 210 12.28 -4.21 9.26
C HIS A 210 12.50 -4.66 10.70
N TYR A 211 13.17 -3.84 11.49
CA TYR A 211 13.24 -3.98 12.94
C TYR A 211 11.93 -3.52 13.59
N GLN A 212 11.69 -3.95 14.83
CA GLN A 212 10.51 -3.49 15.56
C GLN A 212 10.52 -1.97 15.75
N SER A 213 11.68 -1.39 16.08
CA SER A 213 11.82 0.07 16.21
C SER A 213 11.54 0.84 14.91
N ASP A 214 11.85 0.27 13.73
CA ASP A 214 11.45 0.86 12.44
C ASP A 214 9.92 0.94 12.32
N VAL A 215 9.26 -0.14 12.73
CA VAL A 215 7.79 -0.29 12.68
C VAL A 215 7.12 0.66 13.66
N ASP A 216 7.64 0.75 14.90
CA ASP A 216 7.08 1.64 15.92
C ASP A 216 7.20 3.11 15.49
N MET A 217 8.35 3.51 14.97
CA MET A 217 8.50 4.86 14.42
C MET A 217 7.72 5.08 13.12
N GLY A 218 7.47 4.03 12.35
CA GLY A 218 6.54 4.08 11.22
C GLY A 218 5.14 4.55 11.63
N ARG A 219 4.63 4.11 12.78
CA ARG A 219 3.35 4.56 13.36
C ARG A 219 3.40 6.01 13.85
N VAL A 220 4.51 6.40 14.48
CA VAL A 220 4.71 7.78 14.95
C VAL A 220 4.71 8.76 13.78
N VAL A 221 5.55 8.53 12.75
CA VAL A 221 5.61 9.42 11.58
C VAL A 221 4.29 9.43 10.81
N SER A 222 3.57 8.32 10.80
CA SER A 222 2.23 8.25 10.22
C SER A 222 1.23 9.16 10.93
N SER A 223 1.27 9.16 12.27
CA SER A 223 0.39 10.01 13.08
C SER A 223 0.70 11.50 12.89
N ILE A 224 1.99 11.86 12.78
CA ILE A 224 2.44 13.22 12.44
C ILE A 224 1.96 13.60 11.04
N THR A 225 2.12 12.71 10.05
CA THR A 225 1.65 12.90 8.67
C THR A 225 0.13 13.12 8.64
N PHE A 226 -0.64 12.32 9.38
CA PHE A 226 -2.09 12.47 9.45
C PHE A 226 -2.49 13.82 10.09
N ALA A 227 -1.82 14.23 11.16
CA ALA A 227 -2.04 15.53 11.78
C ALA A 227 -1.73 16.69 10.82
N ARG A 228 -0.60 16.61 10.08
CA ARG A 228 -0.22 17.62 9.08
C ARG A 228 -1.23 17.70 7.93
N LEU A 229 -1.78 16.55 7.50
CA LEU A 229 -2.80 16.49 6.46
C LEU A 229 -4.09 17.23 6.83
N GLN A 230 -4.41 17.41 8.13
CA GLN A 230 -5.60 18.14 8.54
C GLN A 230 -5.59 19.62 8.12
N SER A 231 -4.43 20.19 7.79
CA SER A 231 -4.31 21.55 7.24
C SER A 231 -4.28 21.61 5.70
N GLU A 232 -4.36 20.46 5.00
CA GLU A 232 -4.35 20.40 3.54
C GLU A 232 -5.77 20.46 2.96
N PRO A 233 -6.15 21.52 2.23
CA PRO A 233 -7.52 21.67 1.68
C PRO A 233 -7.91 20.51 0.74
N GLU A 234 -6.96 20.02 -0.07
CA GLU A 234 -7.20 18.89 -0.97
C GLU A 234 -7.46 17.58 -0.23
N PHE A 235 -6.79 17.35 0.90
CA PHE A 235 -7.06 16.19 1.76
C PHE A 235 -8.45 16.28 2.38
N GLN A 236 -8.83 17.44 2.95
CA GLN A 236 -10.14 17.65 3.54
C GLN A 236 -11.26 17.42 2.50
N LYS A 237 -11.11 17.96 1.31
CA LYS A 237 -12.05 17.77 0.20
C LYS A 237 -12.15 16.30 -0.22
N MET A 238 -11.03 15.56 -0.22
CA MET A 238 -11.02 14.14 -0.56
C MET A 238 -11.68 13.31 0.54
N MET A 239 -11.40 13.59 1.81
CA MET A 239 -12.05 12.95 2.96
C MET A 239 -13.57 13.14 2.92
N GLU A 240 -14.03 14.35 2.61
CA GLU A 240 -15.48 14.66 2.50
C GLU A 240 -16.15 13.85 1.38
N LYS A 241 -15.50 13.73 0.21
CA LYS A 241 -16.01 12.91 -0.91
C LYS A 241 -16.06 11.42 -0.53
N ALA A 242 -14.99 10.91 0.08
CA ALA A 242 -14.92 9.53 0.53
C ALA A 242 -15.98 9.26 1.62
N ARG A 243 -16.23 10.19 2.54
CA ARG A 243 -17.27 10.09 3.58
C ARG A 243 -18.66 9.97 2.97
N LYS A 244 -19.03 10.87 2.06
CA LYS A 244 -20.33 10.83 1.37
C LYS A 244 -20.56 9.52 0.62
N GLU A 245 -19.54 9.02 -0.07
CA GLU A 245 -19.57 7.73 -0.76
C GLU A 245 -19.76 6.57 0.23
N TYR A 246 -18.99 6.57 1.31
CA TYR A 246 -18.98 5.52 2.33
C TYR A 246 -20.33 5.43 3.08
N GLU A 247 -20.91 6.58 3.47
CA GLU A 247 -22.21 6.67 4.15
C GLU A 247 -23.37 6.26 3.24
N LYS A 248 -23.35 6.68 1.96
CA LYS A 248 -24.41 6.32 0.99
C LYS A 248 -24.55 4.81 0.82
N LYS A 249 -23.47 4.06 0.97
CA LYS A 249 -23.42 2.60 0.81
C LYS A 249 -23.55 1.83 2.14
N ARG A 250 -23.80 2.54 3.24
CA ARG A 250 -24.07 1.97 4.56
C ARG A 250 -25.53 1.50 4.70
N LYS A 251 -26.40 1.99 3.80
CA LYS A 251 -27.83 1.63 3.73
C LYS A 251 -28.03 0.41 2.83
#